data_ece1a67b768f98d3117bbed83b32c4e5
#
_entry.id   ece1a67b768f98d3117bbed83b32c4e5
#
_cell.length_a   1.000
_cell.length_b   1.000
_cell.length_c   1.000
_cell.angle_alpha   90.00
_cell.angle_beta   90.00
_cell.angle_gamma   90.00
#
_symmetry.space_group_name_H-M   'P 1'
#
loop_
_entity.id
_entity.type
_entity.pdbx_description
1 polymer ?
#
loop_
_entity_poly.entity_id
_entity_poly.type
_entity_poly.pdbx_seq_one_letter_code
_entity_poly.pdbx_strand_id
1 'polypeptide(L)'
;MKPIPKKLLVHTVILEKLAKDRWGEETVTDKQELSCVRMEPSSKIVRDKNNAEIQLAATLFYDCRNSQPRGVEFVEDEIVTFNGQKHKIQTVEPLYDEKKLHHYELGLIRHA
;
A
#
# COMPACT_ATOMS: atom_id res chain seq x y z
N MET A 1 -12.30 -4.39 -17.76
CA MET A 1 -12.39 -3.08 -17.06
C MET A 1 -11.21 -2.21 -17.43
N LYS A 2 -11.46 -0.95 -17.68
CA LYS A 2 -10.39 0.00 -17.98
C LYS A 2 -9.51 0.23 -16.75
N PRO A 3 -8.20 0.46 -16.93
CA PRO A 3 -7.34 0.81 -15.81
C PRO A 3 -7.74 2.15 -15.19
N ILE A 4 -7.28 2.40 -13.97
CA ILE A 4 -7.47 3.72 -13.35
C ILE A 4 -6.73 4.74 -14.21
N PRO A 5 -7.39 5.82 -14.65
CA PRO A 5 -6.73 6.81 -15.51
C PRO A 5 -5.50 7.41 -14.86
N LYS A 6 -4.43 7.56 -15.64
CA LYS A 6 -3.18 8.16 -15.13
C LYS A 6 -3.38 9.55 -14.55
N LYS A 7 -4.33 10.31 -15.07
CA LYS A 7 -4.63 11.66 -14.54
C LYS A 7 -5.11 11.66 -13.10
N LEU A 8 -5.60 10.51 -12.59
CA LEU A 8 -6.02 10.35 -11.19
C LEU A 8 -4.89 9.81 -10.32
N LEU A 9 -3.86 9.23 -10.92
CA LEU A 9 -2.73 8.62 -10.23
C LEU A 9 -1.60 9.65 -10.11
N VAL A 10 -1.78 10.61 -9.22
CA VAL A 10 -0.98 11.83 -9.17
C VAL A 10 0.14 11.80 -8.14
N HIS A 11 0.29 10.72 -7.39
CA HIS A 11 1.23 10.67 -6.28
C HIS A 11 2.38 9.70 -6.54
N THR A 12 3.45 9.89 -5.78
CA THR A 12 4.61 9.01 -5.72
C THR A 12 4.87 8.70 -4.26
N VAL A 13 5.13 7.44 -3.95
CA VAL A 13 5.42 6.99 -2.59
C VAL A 13 6.66 6.11 -2.59
N ILE A 14 7.23 5.88 -1.42
CA ILE A 14 8.36 4.96 -1.22
C ILE A 14 7.85 3.75 -0.45
N LEU A 15 7.99 2.56 -1.03
CA LEU A 15 7.67 1.31 -0.37
C LEU A 15 8.95 0.73 0.23
N GLU A 16 8.92 0.42 1.51
CA GLU A 16 10.02 -0.24 2.19
C GLU A 16 9.62 -1.68 2.51
N LYS A 17 10.39 -2.62 1.97
CA LYS A 17 10.26 -4.03 2.28
C LYS A 17 11.02 -4.31 3.57
N LEU A 18 10.42 -5.09 4.46
CA LEU A 18 10.99 -5.41 5.75
C LEU A 18 11.27 -6.91 5.85
N ALA A 19 12.35 -7.26 6.54
CA ALA A 19 12.62 -8.65 6.92
C ALA A 19 13.07 -8.67 8.37
N LYS A 20 12.76 -9.74 9.07
CA LYS A 20 13.25 -9.95 10.43
C LYS A 20 14.57 -10.71 10.37
N ASP A 21 15.54 -10.26 11.15
CA ASP A 21 16.78 -11.00 11.33
C ASP A 21 16.56 -12.15 12.31
N ARG A 22 17.61 -12.91 12.60
CA ARG A 22 17.50 -14.05 13.53
C ARG A 22 17.22 -13.64 14.97
N TRP A 23 17.37 -12.35 15.29
CA TRP A 23 17.07 -11.79 16.61
C TRP A 23 15.66 -11.22 16.69
N GLY A 24 14.89 -11.31 15.62
CA GLY A 24 13.55 -10.78 15.54
C GLY A 24 13.47 -9.29 15.25
N GLU A 25 14.59 -8.61 15.00
CA GLU A 25 14.60 -7.20 14.63
C GLU A 25 14.23 -7.01 13.18
N GLU A 26 13.35 -6.05 12.91
CA GLU A 26 12.97 -5.71 11.54
C GLU A 26 14.01 -4.80 10.92
N THR A 27 14.45 -5.15 9.72
CA THR A 27 15.40 -4.35 8.95
C THR A 27 14.81 -4.09 7.56
N VAL A 28 15.12 -2.92 7.01
CA VAL A 28 14.72 -2.60 5.63
C VAL A 28 15.62 -3.35 4.68
N THR A 29 15.04 -4.23 3.87
CA THR A 29 15.79 -5.04 2.89
C THR A 29 15.76 -4.44 1.51
N ASP A 30 14.76 -3.58 1.20
CA ASP A 30 14.63 -2.97 -0.11
C ASP A 30 13.76 -1.73 -0.01
N LYS A 31 14.05 -0.75 -0.84
CA LYS A 31 13.23 0.45 -1.00
C LYS A 31 12.89 0.60 -2.47
N GLN A 32 11.63 0.84 -2.75
CA GLN A 32 11.14 1.05 -4.11
C GLN A 32 10.34 2.33 -4.19
N GLU A 33 10.62 3.14 -5.20
CA GLU A 33 9.76 4.27 -5.52
C GLU A 33 8.61 3.79 -6.40
N LEU A 34 7.39 4.08 -5.98
CA LEU A 34 6.18 3.77 -6.74
C LEU A 34 5.60 5.07 -7.26
N SER A 35 5.50 5.18 -8.57
CA SER A 35 4.92 6.36 -9.22
C SER A 35 3.58 6.02 -9.84
N CYS A 36 2.81 7.05 -10.19
CA CYS A 36 1.47 6.90 -10.73
C CYS A 36 0.59 6.06 -9.80
N VAL A 37 0.55 6.45 -8.54
CA VAL A 37 -0.32 5.90 -7.51
C VAL A 37 -1.19 7.02 -6.95
N ARG A 38 -2.15 6.69 -6.10
CA ARG A 38 -2.99 7.70 -5.48
C ARG A 38 -3.13 7.43 -4.00
N MET A 39 -2.80 8.43 -3.20
CA MET A 39 -3.03 8.43 -1.76
C MET A 39 -4.29 9.24 -1.46
N GLU A 40 -5.24 8.64 -0.76
CA GLU A 40 -6.43 9.35 -0.33
C GLU A 40 -6.59 9.23 1.17
N PRO A 41 -6.96 10.32 1.87
CA PRO A 41 -7.32 10.23 3.27
C PRO A 41 -8.47 9.24 3.45
N SER A 42 -8.43 8.50 4.54
CA SER A 42 -9.48 7.54 4.88
C SER A 42 -9.74 7.58 6.37
N SER A 43 -10.99 7.35 6.75
CA SER A 43 -11.36 7.13 8.14
C SER A 43 -12.07 5.78 8.31
N LYS A 44 -11.95 4.93 7.32
CA LYS A 44 -12.56 3.59 7.35
C LYS A 44 -12.06 2.79 8.55
N ILE A 45 -12.96 2.08 9.21
CA ILE A 45 -12.60 1.20 10.32
C ILE A 45 -12.48 -0.22 9.78
N VAL A 46 -11.36 -0.87 10.08
CA VAL A 46 -11.11 -2.26 9.74
C VAL A 46 -10.79 -3.02 11.02
N ARG A 47 -10.80 -4.34 10.95
CA ARG A 47 -10.42 -5.19 12.09
C ARG A 47 -9.09 -5.86 11.80
N ASP A 48 -8.24 -5.93 12.83
CA ASP A 48 -7.00 -6.67 12.74
C ASP A 48 -7.25 -8.16 13.01
N LYS A 49 -6.18 -8.95 13.00
CA LYS A 49 -6.29 -10.40 13.25
C LYS A 49 -6.71 -10.75 14.67
N ASN A 50 -6.66 -9.81 15.60
CA ASN A 50 -7.16 -9.98 16.98
C ASN A 50 -8.58 -9.45 17.13
N ASN A 51 -9.25 -9.13 16.00
CA ASN A 51 -10.60 -8.58 15.96
C ASN A 51 -10.73 -7.19 16.63
N ALA A 52 -9.62 -6.50 16.83
CA ALA A 52 -9.63 -5.14 17.35
C ALA A 52 -9.93 -4.16 16.21
N GLU A 53 -10.70 -3.11 16.52
CA GLU A 53 -11.01 -2.07 15.53
C GLU A 53 -9.82 -1.14 15.34
N ILE A 54 -9.47 -0.89 14.07
CA ILE A 54 -8.41 0.02 13.70
C ILE A 54 -8.96 1.00 12.68
N GLN A 55 -8.75 2.30 12.91
CA GLN A 55 -9.14 3.33 11.96
C GLN A 55 -7.98 3.61 11.00
N LEU A 56 -8.25 3.52 9.70
CA LEU A 56 -7.25 3.83 8.69
C LEU A 56 -6.99 5.32 8.62
N ALA A 57 -5.78 5.70 8.23
CA ALA A 57 -5.40 7.09 7.97
C ALA A 57 -5.49 7.41 6.49
N ALA A 58 -5.23 6.44 5.62
CA ALA A 58 -5.21 6.64 4.18
C ALA A 58 -5.46 5.33 3.44
N THR A 59 -5.84 5.45 2.18
CA THR A 59 -5.87 4.33 1.24
C THR A 59 -4.95 4.64 0.08
N LEU A 60 -4.09 3.70 -0.27
CA LEU A 60 -3.21 3.80 -1.43
C LEU A 60 -3.78 2.95 -2.56
N PHE A 61 -3.96 3.58 -3.72
CA PHE A 61 -4.42 2.91 -4.93
C PHE A 61 -3.23 2.67 -5.85
N TYR A 62 -2.99 1.41 -6.19
CA TYR A 62 -1.96 0.99 -7.12
C TYR A 62 -2.62 0.25 -8.27
N ASP A 63 -2.55 0.85 -9.48
CA ASP A 63 -3.15 0.26 -10.67
C ASP A 63 -2.15 -0.67 -11.34
N CYS A 64 -2.57 -1.91 -11.65
CA CYS A 64 -1.67 -2.93 -12.16
C CYS A 64 -1.14 -2.63 -13.57
N ARG A 65 -1.77 -1.70 -14.31
CA ARG A 65 -1.31 -1.32 -15.64
C ARG A 65 -0.57 0.01 -15.67
N ASN A 66 -1.07 0.99 -14.94
CA ASN A 66 -0.57 2.37 -15.04
C ASN A 66 0.41 2.77 -13.95
N SER A 67 0.38 2.11 -12.80
CA SER A 67 1.36 2.39 -11.74
C SER A 67 2.72 1.75 -12.07
N GLN A 68 3.78 2.37 -11.59
CA GLN A 68 5.15 1.93 -11.87
C GLN A 68 5.93 1.76 -10.58
N PRO A 69 6.83 0.76 -10.47
CA PRO A 69 7.04 -0.31 -11.44
C PRO A 69 5.86 -1.30 -11.43
N ARG A 70 5.76 -2.08 -12.47
CA ARG A 70 4.74 -3.15 -12.55
C ARG A 70 5.17 -4.36 -11.73
N GLY A 71 4.18 -5.17 -11.35
CA GLY A 71 4.46 -6.45 -10.70
C GLY A 71 4.87 -6.34 -9.25
N VAL A 72 4.58 -5.22 -8.61
CA VAL A 72 4.88 -5.05 -7.18
C VAL A 72 3.95 -5.92 -6.37
N GLU A 73 4.50 -6.64 -5.39
CA GLU A 73 3.74 -7.39 -4.41
C GLU A 73 3.72 -6.60 -3.10
N PHE A 74 2.57 -6.58 -2.46
CA PHE A 74 2.38 -5.87 -1.19
C PHE A 74 2.11 -6.86 -0.07
N VAL A 75 2.71 -6.61 1.07
CA VAL A 75 2.55 -7.45 2.27
C VAL A 75 2.18 -6.56 3.45
N GLU A 76 1.32 -7.06 4.33
CA GLU A 76 0.98 -6.35 5.55
C GLU A 76 2.25 -6.05 6.36
N ASP A 77 2.22 -4.95 7.09
CA ASP A 77 3.30 -4.43 7.93
C ASP A 77 4.46 -3.77 7.17
N GLU A 78 4.47 -3.78 5.85
CA GLU A 78 5.43 -3.00 5.08
C GLU A 78 5.16 -1.51 5.23
N ILE A 79 6.18 -0.68 4.98
CA ILE A 79 6.12 0.75 5.21
C ILE A 79 5.97 1.49 3.89
N VAL A 80 5.04 2.44 3.87
CA VAL A 80 4.84 3.35 2.74
C VAL A 80 5.08 4.78 3.23
N THR A 81 6.04 5.46 2.62
CA THR A 81 6.33 6.86 2.95
C THR A 81 5.74 7.77 1.88
N PHE A 82 4.95 8.73 2.30
CA PHE A 82 4.34 9.73 1.44
C PHE A 82 4.57 11.12 2.05
N ASN A 83 5.19 12.01 1.29
CA ASN A 83 5.51 13.37 1.76
C ASN A 83 6.21 13.39 3.12
N GLY A 84 7.16 12.48 3.31
CA GLY A 84 7.92 12.37 4.54
C GLY A 84 7.19 11.72 5.71
N GLN A 85 5.92 11.36 5.55
CA GLN A 85 5.15 10.68 6.58
C GLN A 85 5.13 9.18 6.32
N LYS A 86 5.57 8.41 7.31
CA LYS A 86 5.55 6.95 7.22
C LYS A 86 4.17 6.40 7.57
N HIS A 87 3.79 5.38 6.84
CA HIS A 87 2.55 4.63 7.07
C HIS A 87 2.89 3.14 7.07
N LYS A 88 2.06 2.39 7.76
CA LYS A 88 2.17 0.93 7.80
C LYS A 88 1.00 0.34 7.05
N ILE A 89 1.25 -0.67 6.22
CA ILE A 89 0.19 -1.37 5.49
C ILE A 89 -0.57 -2.25 6.47
N GLN A 90 -1.84 -1.91 6.69
CA GLN A 90 -2.73 -2.65 7.57
C GLN A 90 -3.52 -3.71 6.81
N THR A 91 -3.99 -3.37 5.61
CA THR A 91 -4.77 -4.29 4.78
C THR A 91 -4.28 -4.23 3.34
N VAL A 92 -4.31 -5.38 2.67
CA VAL A 92 -4.01 -5.49 1.24
C VAL A 92 -5.24 -6.08 0.57
N GLU A 93 -5.91 -5.29 -0.26
CA GLU A 93 -7.09 -5.74 -0.99
C GLU A 93 -6.77 -5.80 -2.48
N PRO A 94 -6.62 -7.02 -3.04
CA PRO A 94 -6.50 -7.16 -4.48
C PRO A 94 -7.90 -7.15 -5.11
N LEU A 95 -8.09 -6.31 -6.10
CA LEU A 95 -9.38 -6.14 -6.76
C LEU A 95 -9.26 -6.58 -8.22
N TYR A 96 -10.10 -7.51 -8.60
CA TYR A 96 -10.07 -8.13 -9.91
C TYR A 96 -11.18 -7.59 -10.81
N ASP A 97 -10.89 -7.50 -12.10
CA ASP A 97 -11.97 -7.39 -13.09
C ASP A 97 -12.40 -8.80 -13.49
N GLU A 98 -13.10 -8.92 -14.60
CA GLU A 98 -13.62 -10.23 -15.04
C GLU A 98 -12.55 -11.28 -15.32
N LYS A 99 -11.32 -10.87 -15.59
CA LYS A 99 -10.27 -11.75 -16.10
C LYS A 99 -8.99 -11.74 -15.30
N LYS A 100 -8.63 -10.62 -14.66
CA LYS A 100 -7.32 -10.47 -14.04
C LYS A 100 -7.34 -9.42 -12.94
N LEU A 101 -6.26 -9.36 -12.19
CA LEU A 101 -6.06 -8.36 -11.16
C LEU A 101 -6.04 -6.97 -11.79
N HIS A 102 -6.91 -6.11 -11.32
CA HIS A 102 -7.08 -4.76 -11.84
C HIS A 102 -6.25 -3.75 -11.04
N HIS A 103 -6.39 -3.75 -9.73
CA HIS A 103 -5.64 -2.84 -8.87
C HIS A 103 -5.59 -3.36 -7.44
N TYR A 104 -4.74 -2.73 -6.63
CA TYR A 104 -4.72 -2.93 -5.19
C TYR A 104 -5.25 -1.70 -4.49
N GLU A 105 -5.96 -1.91 -3.40
CA GLU A 105 -6.28 -0.86 -2.43
C GLU A 105 -5.63 -1.25 -1.11
N LEU A 106 -4.69 -0.44 -0.67
CA LEU A 106 -3.96 -0.69 0.57
C LEU A 106 -4.49 0.22 1.66
N GLY A 107 -4.96 -0.37 2.74
CA GLY A 107 -5.36 0.38 3.92
C GLY A 107 -4.14 0.69 4.76
N LEU A 108 -3.90 1.96 5.04
CA LEU A 108 -2.70 2.43 5.72
C LEU A 108 -3.04 3.08 7.05
N ILE A 109 -2.20 2.82 8.06
CA ILE A 109 -2.23 3.53 9.33
C ILE A 109 -0.93 4.31 9.48
N ARG A 110 -0.95 5.38 10.28
CA ARG A 110 0.27 6.14 10.53
C ARG A 110 1.25 5.31 11.33
N HIS A 111 2.51 5.44 10.98
CA HIS A 111 3.61 4.76 11.64
C HIS A 111 4.57 5.80 12.19
N ALA A 112 4.90 5.66 13.44
CA ALA A 112 5.82 6.58 14.11
C ALA A 112 7.28 6.37 13.66
#